data_8988995cd07559744d81cfffe819a576
#
_entry.id   8988995cd07559744d81cfffe819a576
#
_cell.length_a   1.000
_cell.length_b   1.000
_cell.length_c   1.000
_cell.angle_alpha   90.00
_cell.angle_beta   90.00
_cell.angle_gamma   90.00
#
_symmetry.space_group_name_H-M   'P 1'
#
loop_
_entity.id
_entity.type
_entity.pdbx_description
1 polymer ?
#
loop_
_entity_poly.entity_id
_entity_poly.type
_entity_poly.pdbx_seq_one_letter_code
_entity_poly.pdbx_strand_id
1 'polypeptide(L)'
;MTDTAAPLPELAEPGPVRQAMTDRLLRALECPHLKALGHPTGRLLLHRDPFTFDFDRVITDAVRRGVWLEVNSSPERLDLSANHVRAAKARGAKFIVSTDAHHPNHLLNMKYGILTARRGGLAAEDIVNTYPAEQFVQALRTSRE
;
A
#
# COMPACT_ATOMS: atom_id res chain seq x y z
N MET A 1 26.06 0.26 -16.64
CA MET A 1 25.04 1.35 -16.78
C MET A 1 24.19 1.29 -15.52
N THR A 2 24.48 2.14 -14.55
CA THR A 2 23.75 2.24 -13.28
C THR A 2 22.52 3.08 -13.54
N ASP A 3 21.35 2.41 -13.59
CA ASP A 3 20.06 3.09 -13.65
C ASP A 3 19.80 3.74 -12.28
N THR A 4 20.18 4.99 -12.16
CA THR A 4 19.90 5.80 -10.97
C THR A 4 18.45 6.23 -11.06
N ALA A 5 17.56 5.52 -10.38
CA ALA A 5 16.17 5.94 -10.22
C ALA A 5 16.13 7.40 -9.76
N ALA A 6 15.52 8.27 -10.57
CA ALA A 6 15.36 9.67 -10.23
C ALA A 6 14.70 9.81 -8.85
N PRO A 7 15.21 10.70 -7.98
CA PRO A 7 14.58 10.96 -6.69
C PRO A 7 13.13 11.44 -6.93
N LEU A 8 12.22 10.96 -6.10
CA LEU A 8 10.86 11.51 -6.05
C LEU A 8 10.98 13.01 -5.78
N PRO A 9 10.13 13.85 -6.40
CA PRO A 9 10.20 15.29 -6.19
C PRO A 9 10.18 15.57 -4.69
N GLU A 10 11.20 16.32 -4.25
CA GLU A 10 11.36 16.78 -2.87
C GLU A 10 10.12 17.59 -2.51
N LEU A 11 9.21 16.94 -1.77
CA LEU A 11 8.00 17.57 -1.32
C LEU A 11 8.39 18.66 -0.31
N ALA A 12 7.87 19.87 -0.52
CA ALA A 12 8.02 21.02 0.35
C ALA A 12 8.02 20.65 1.85
N GLU A 13 8.77 21.44 2.65
CA GLU A 13 8.88 21.34 4.11
C GLU A 13 7.61 20.75 4.77
N PRO A 14 7.75 19.85 5.74
CA PRO A 14 6.60 19.13 6.31
C PRO A 14 5.64 20.12 7.01
N GLY A 15 4.66 20.58 6.28
CA GLY A 15 3.59 21.40 6.84
C GLY A 15 2.84 20.63 7.94
N PRO A 16 2.14 21.33 8.85
CA PRO A 16 1.44 20.72 9.99
C PRO A 16 0.46 19.62 9.58
N VAL A 17 -0.13 19.72 8.40
CA VAL A 17 -1.07 18.71 7.86
C VAL A 17 -0.33 17.41 7.52
N ARG A 18 0.85 17.49 6.88
CA ARG A 18 1.67 16.32 6.56
C ARG A 18 2.11 15.59 7.84
N GLN A 19 2.56 16.34 8.84
CA GLN A 19 2.99 15.76 10.11
C GLN A 19 1.81 15.09 10.83
N ALA A 20 0.67 15.77 10.93
CA ALA A 20 -0.53 15.22 11.59
C ALA A 20 -1.01 13.93 10.90
N MET A 21 -0.98 13.85 9.58
CA MET A 21 -1.35 12.65 8.83
C MET A 21 -0.33 11.53 9.06
N THR A 22 0.97 11.84 9.06
CA THR A 22 2.03 10.88 9.38
C THR A 22 1.83 10.27 10.76
N ASP A 23 1.63 11.10 11.78
CA ASP A 23 1.42 10.66 13.17
C ASP A 23 0.16 9.83 13.32
N ARG A 24 -0.90 10.17 12.60
CA ARG A 24 -2.14 9.39 12.56
C ARG A 24 -1.89 7.98 12.00
N LEU A 25 -1.18 7.86 10.90
CA LEU A 25 -0.85 6.57 10.28
C LEU A 25 0.07 5.75 11.19
N LEU A 26 1.10 6.36 11.77
CA LEU A 26 2.00 5.67 12.70
C LEU A 26 1.25 5.12 13.91
N ARG A 27 0.33 5.90 14.51
CA ARG A 27 -0.51 5.42 15.60
C ARG A 27 -1.43 4.28 15.18
N ALA A 28 -1.99 4.33 13.96
CA ALA A 28 -2.79 3.21 13.44
C ALA A 28 -1.96 1.92 13.32
N LEU A 29 -0.69 2.03 12.91
CA LEU A 29 0.22 0.90 12.81
C LEU A 29 0.53 0.24 14.16
N GLU A 30 0.33 0.93 15.28
CA GLU A 30 0.52 0.36 16.64
C GLU A 30 -0.58 -0.65 17.01
N CYS A 31 -1.71 -0.64 16.30
CA CYS A 31 -2.79 -1.58 16.56
C CYS A 31 -2.35 -3.02 16.20
N PRO A 32 -2.32 -3.97 17.16
CA PRO A 32 -1.83 -5.33 16.93
C PRO A 32 -2.75 -6.13 15.98
N HIS A 33 -3.99 -5.68 15.80
CA HIS A 33 -4.98 -6.32 14.92
C HIS A 33 -4.98 -5.76 13.50
N LEU A 34 -4.25 -4.67 13.22
CA LEU A 34 -4.16 -4.11 11.88
C LEU A 34 -3.31 -5.00 10.99
N LYS A 35 -3.89 -5.60 9.95
CA LYS A 35 -3.16 -6.47 9.02
C LYS A 35 -2.70 -5.77 7.77
N ALA A 36 -3.49 -4.82 7.27
CA ALA A 36 -3.18 -4.07 6.07
C ALA A 36 -3.64 -2.62 6.17
N LEU A 37 -2.91 -1.72 5.52
CA LEU A 37 -3.34 -0.36 5.25
C LEU A 37 -4.12 -0.35 3.93
N GLY A 38 -5.42 -0.09 4.00
CA GLY A 38 -6.29 0.03 2.84
C GLY A 38 -6.10 1.39 2.13
N HIS A 39 -6.04 1.40 0.78
CA HIS A 39 -5.84 2.59 -0.06
C HIS A 39 -5.04 3.70 0.65
N PRO A 40 -3.73 3.46 0.92
CA PRO A 40 -2.94 4.21 1.90
C PRO A 40 -2.82 5.71 1.63
N THR A 41 -2.89 6.14 0.36
CA THR A 41 -2.82 7.57 0.02
C THR A 41 -4.19 8.25 -0.01
N GLY A 42 -5.28 7.48 0.03
CA GLY A 42 -6.65 8.01 0.04
C GLY A 42 -7.03 8.76 -1.21
N ARG A 43 -6.25 8.67 -2.30
CA ARG A 43 -6.54 9.38 -3.54
C ARG A 43 -7.85 8.90 -4.19
N LEU A 44 -8.50 9.81 -4.88
CA LEU A 44 -9.59 9.53 -5.83
C LEU A 44 -9.23 10.21 -7.15
N LEU A 45 -8.90 9.42 -8.16
CA LEU A 45 -8.46 9.93 -9.47
C LEU A 45 -9.52 10.87 -10.03
N LEU A 46 -9.10 12.02 -10.53
CA LEU A 46 -9.92 13.11 -11.05
C LEU A 46 -10.80 13.83 -10.00
N HIS A 47 -10.79 13.43 -8.72
CA HIS A 47 -11.65 14.00 -7.69
C HIS A 47 -10.90 14.51 -6.47
N ARG A 48 -9.86 13.80 -6.03
CA ARG A 48 -9.13 14.15 -4.80
C ARG A 48 -7.68 13.70 -4.88
N ASP A 49 -6.78 14.63 -4.61
CA ASP A 49 -5.34 14.36 -4.51
C ASP A 49 -5.02 13.38 -3.36
N PRO A 50 -3.89 12.67 -3.45
CA PRO A 50 -3.39 11.86 -2.35
C PRO A 50 -3.18 12.70 -1.09
N PHE A 51 -3.40 12.10 0.08
CA PHE A 51 -2.97 12.70 1.33
C PHE A 51 -1.46 12.86 1.36
N THR A 52 -0.99 14.00 1.87
CA THR A 52 0.42 14.23 2.09
C THR A 52 0.83 13.68 3.46
N PHE A 53 1.78 12.77 3.48
CA PHE A 53 2.40 12.22 4.69
C PHE A 53 3.84 11.80 4.40
N ASP A 54 4.61 11.50 5.41
CA ASP A 54 5.96 10.95 5.26
C ASP A 54 5.86 9.48 4.85
N PHE A 55 5.87 9.27 3.54
CA PHE A 55 5.70 7.92 2.95
C PHE A 55 6.79 6.97 3.44
N ASP A 56 8.03 7.42 3.45
CA ASP A 56 9.19 6.59 3.82
C ASP A 56 9.11 6.14 5.27
N ARG A 57 8.79 7.05 6.18
CA ARG A 57 8.64 6.77 7.59
C ARG A 57 7.49 5.81 7.87
N VAL A 58 6.33 6.03 7.26
CA VAL A 58 5.15 5.17 7.42
C VAL A 58 5.40 3.78 6.86
N ILE A 59 5.99 3.66 5.66
CA ILE A 59 6.26 2.35 5.05
C ILE A 59 7.33 1.58 5.82
N THR A 60 8.37 2.24 6.28
CA THR A 60 9.40 1.61 7.12
C THR A 60 8.79 1.03 8.40
N ASP A 61 7.91 1.78 9.07
CA ASP A 61 7.24 1.28 10.28
C ASP A 61 6.23 0.16 9.98
N ALA A 62 5.49 0.26 8.86
CA ALA A 62 4.59 -0.80 8.41
C ALA A 62 5.34 -2.11 8.15
N VAL A 63 6.48 -2.05 7.44
CA VAL A 63 7.34 -3.21 7.18
C VAL A 63 7.86 -3.81 8.49
N ARG A 64 8.40 -2.99 9.38
CA ARG A 64 8.91 -3.43 10.70
C ARG A 64 7.84 -4.15 11.50
N ARG A 65 6.60 -3.70 11.40
CA ARG A 65 5.44 -4.27 12.12
C ARG A 65 4.75 -5.41 11.35
N GLY A 66 5.19 -5.75 10.14
CA GLY A 66 4.54 -6.77 9.31
C GLY A 66 3.13 -6.38 8.84
N VAL A 67 2.84 -5.08 8.71
CA VAL A 67 1.59 -4.59 8.12
C VAL A 67 1.72 -4.57 6.61
N TRP A 68 0.76 -5.16 5.93
CA TRP A 68 0.71 -5.20 4.48
C TRP A 68 0.20 -3.88 3.91
N LEU A 69 0.48 -3.64 2.64
CA LEU A 69 -0.01 -2.47 1.93
C LEU A 69 -1.00 -2.90 0.86
N GLU A 70 -2.12 -2.23 0.77
CA GLU A 70 -3.10 -2.52 -0.27
C GLU A 70 -2.66 -1.94 -1.62
N VAL A 71 -2.87 -2.74 -2.67
CA VAL A 71 -2.99 -2.28 -4.05
C VAL A 71 -4.47 -2.35 -4.40
N ASN A 72 -5.17 -1.25 -4.20
CA ASN A 72 -6.60 -1.12 -4.45
C ASN A 72 -6.86 -1.04 -5.95
N SER A 73 -7.69 -1.95 -6.44
CA SER A 73 -7.97 -2.15 -7.87
C SER A 73 -9.10 -1.28 -8.40
N SER A 74 -9.79 -0.50 -7.54
CA SER A 74 -10.84 0.40 -8.02
C SER A 74 -10.26 1.36 -9.04
N PRO A 75 -10.87 1.50 -10.24
CA PRO A 75 -10.41 2.44 -11.26
C PRO A 75 -10.38 3.90 -10.79
N GLU A 76 -11.20 4.22 -9.79
CA GLU A 76 -11.24 5.55 -9.19
C GLU A 76 -10.06 5.80 -8.23
N ARG A 77 -9.36 4.74 -7.81
CA ARG A 77 -8.26 4.83 -6.84
C ARG A 77 -6.92 4.43 -7.42
N LEU A 78 -6.77 3.17 -7.81
CA LEU A 78 -5.49 2.53 -8.16
C LEU A 78 -4.40 2.86 -7.13
N ASP A 79 -4.72 2.69 -5.87
CA ASP A 79 -3.93 3.11 -4.70
C ASP A 79 -3.44 1.86 -3.92
N LEU A 80 -2.19 1.67 -3.81
CA LEU A 80 -1.01 2.48 -4.15
C LEU A 80 -0.75 2.58 -5.66
N SER A 81 -0.16 3.70 -6.09
CA SER A 81 0.36 3.84 -7.45
C SER A 81 1.55 2.90 -7.70
N ALA A 82 1.83 2.58 -8.96
CA ALA A 82 2.97 1.73 -9.32
C ALA A 82 4.33 2.25 -8.80
N ASN A 83 4.51 3.57 -8.72
CA ASN A 83 5.73 4.18 -8.17
C ASN A 83 5.82 3.96 -6.66
N HIS A 84 4.73 4.15 -5.92
CA HIS A 84 4.68 3.87 -4.49
C HIS A 84 4.88 2.38 -4.19
N VAL A 85 4.28 1.50 -5.00
CA VAL A 85 4.48 0.05 -4.91
C VAL A 85 5.96 -0.31 -5.06
N ARG A 86 6.64 0.23 -6.08
CA ARG A 86 8.07 0.00 -6.30
C ARG A 86 8.93 0.47 -5.13
N ALA A 87 8.66 1.68 -4.63
CA ALA A 87 9.37 2.24 -3.48
C ALA A 87 9.16 1.43 -2.20
N ALA A 88 7.93 0.96 -1.96
CA ALA A 88 7.62 0.14 -0.80
C ALA A 88 8.21 -1.28 -0.91
N LYS A 89 8.17 -1.89 -2.11
CA LYS A 89 8.83 -3.18 -2.37
C LYS A 89 10.33 -3.12 -2.07
N ALA A 90 11.00 -2.07 -2.49
CA ALA A 90 12.43 -1.88 -2.22
C ALA A 90 12.77 -1.84 -0.71
N ARG A 91 11.77 -1.58 0.14
CA ARG A 91 11.87 -1.63 1.62
C ARG A 91 11.41 -2.96 2.22
N GLY A 92 11.07 -3.94 1.41
CA GLY A 92 10.62 -5.26 1.86
C GLY A 92 9.15 -5.35 2.22
N ALA A 93 8.31 -4.39 1.80
CA ALA A 93 6.87 -4.44 2.04
C ALA A 93 6.23 -5.67 1.38
N LYS A 94 5.21 -6.21 2.04
CA LYS A 94 4.27 -7.19 1.47
C LYS A 94 2.97 -6.49 1.11
N PHE A 95 2.28 -7.03 0.12
CA PHE A 95 1.10 -6.40 -0.47
C PHE A 95 -0.11 -7.32 -0.45
N ILE A 96 -1.27 -6.70 -0.45
CA ILE A 96 -2.55 -7.36 -0.72
C ILE A 96 -3.23 -6.62 -1.89
N VAL A 97 -3.68 -7.35 -2.89
CA VAL A 97 -4.43 -6.77 -4.02
C VAL A 97 -5.92 -6.98 -3.77
N SER A 98 -6.69 -5.91 -3.74
CA SER A 98 -8.13 -5.97 -3.51
C SER A 98 -8.91 -5.07 -4.44
N THR A 99 -10.21 -5.30 -4.56
CA THR A 99 -11.07 -4.56 -5.50
C THR A 99 -11.84 -3.41 -4.86
N ASP A 100 -11.89 -3.36 -3.53
CA ASP A 100 -12.75 -2.39 -2.81
C ASP A 100 -14.21 -2.47 -3.29
N ALA A 101 -14.68 -3.70 -3.57
CA ALA A 101 -15.94 -3.95 -4.25
C ALA A 101 -17.15 -3.61 -3.38
N HIS A 102 -18.02 -2.74 -3.87
CA HIS A 102 -19.31 -2.38 -3.28
C HIS A 102 -20.49 -2.87 -4.14
N HIS A 103 -20.19 -3.56 -5.26
CA HIS A 103 -21.15 -4.19 -6.16
C HIS A 103 -20.49 -5.43 -6.79
N PRO A 104 -21.21 -6.49 -7.13
CA PRO A 104 -20.63 -7.72 -7.72
C PRO A 104 -19.76 -7.45 -8.95
N ASN A 105 -20.14 -6.53 -9.81
CA ASN A 105 -19.35 -6.17 -11.00
C ASN A 105 -17.99 -5.55 -10.66
N HIS A 106 -17.82 -4.97 -9.46
CA HIS A 106 -16.54 -4.41 -9.05
C HIS A 106 -15.47 -5.47 -8.83
N LEU A 107 -15.85 -6.75 -8.67
CA LEU A 107 -14.89 -7.86 -8.61
C LEU A 107 -14.06 -7.97 -9.90
N LEU A 108 -14.62 -7.56 -11.05
CA LEU A 108 -13.93 -7.52 -12.34
C LEU A 108 -12.78 -6.50 -12.37
N ASN A 109 -12.75 -5.57 -11.41
CA ASN A 109 -11.69 -4.57 -11.31
C ASN A 109 -10.35 -5.16 -10.85
N MET A 110 -10.32 -6.41 -10.36
CA MET A 110 -9.07 -7.08 -9.97
C MET A 110 -7.96 -6.96 -11.02
N LYS A 111 -8.30 -6.98 -12.30
CA LYS A 111 -7.36 -6.82 -13.41
C LYS A 111 -6.52 -5.53 -13.31
N TYR A 112 -7.11 -4.43 -12.84
CA TYR A 112 -6.41 -3.15 -12.73
C TYR A 112 -5.38 -3.15 -11.59
N GLY A 113 -5.73 -3.76 -10.46
CA GLY A 113 -4.78 -3.95 -9.35
C GLY A 113 -3.61 -4.84 -9.74
N ILE A 114 -3.88 -5.94 -10.46
CA ILE A 114 -2.83 -6.82 -10.97
C ILE A 114 -1.90 -6.07 -11.95
N LEU A 115 -2.46 -5.28 -12.86
CA LEU A 115 -1.65 -4.48 -13.79
C LEU A 115 -0.81 -3.43 -13.04
N THR A 116 -1.37 -2.78 -12.03
CA THR A 116 -0.65 -1.82 -11.19
C THR A 116 0.47 -2.49 -10.39
N ALA A 117 0.20 -3.66 -9.79
CA ALA A 117 1.18 -4.46 -9.08
C ALA A 117 2.36 -4.85 -10.00
N ARG A 118 2.06 -5.36 -11.20
CA ARG A 118 3.08 -5.71 -12.20
C ARG A 118 3.91 -4.51 -12.63
N ARG A 119 3.28 -3.35 -12.87
CA ARG A 119 4.01 -2.10 -13.19
C ARG A 119 4.89 -1.65 -12.03
N GLY A 120 4.49 -1.93 -10.79
CA GLY A 120 5.29 -1.72 -9.58
C GLY A 120 6.41 -2.75 -9.38
N GLY A 121 6.48 -3.77 -10.24
CA GLY A 121 7.49 -4.81 -10.18
C GLY A 121 7.20 -5.92 -9.17
N LEU A 122 5.93 -6.08 -8.73
CA LEU A 122 5.57 -7.17 -7.81
C LEU A 122 5.53 -8.51 -8.56
N ALA A 123 5.97 -9.54 -7.86
CA ALA A 123 5.79 -10.95 -8.20
C ALA A 123 4.83 -11.61 -7.19
N ALA A 124 4.47 -12.87 -7.40
CA ALA A 124 3.50 -13.56 -6.56
C ALA A 124 3.93 -13.63 -5.09
N GLU A 125 5.21 -13.83 -4.83
CA GLU A 125 5.78 -13.88 -3.49
C GLU A 125 5.70 -12.58 -2.70
N ASP A 126 5.48 -11.45 -3.37
CA ASP A 126 5.28 -10.14 -2.74
C ASP A 126 3.83 -9.93 -2.27
N ILE A 127 2.89 -10.74 -2.78
CA ILE A 127 1.44 -10.53 -2.66
C ILE A 127 0.84 -11.63 -1.78
N VAL A 128 0.36 -11.27 -0.59
CA VAL A 128 -0.08 -12.23 0.43
C VAL A 128 -1.33 -13.01 0.03
N ASN A 129 -2.22 -12.45 -0.77
CA ASN A 129 -3.41 -13.17 -1.21
C ASN A 129 -3.20 -14.05 -2.47
N THR A 130 -1.93 -14.28 -2.85
CA THR A 130 -1.53 -15.37 -3.74
C THR A 130 -1.11 -16.63 -2.97
N TYR A 131 -0.96 -16.54 -1.65
CA TYR A 131 -0.57 -17.68 -0.82
C TYR A 131 -1.66 -18.77 -0.81
N PRO A 132 -1.29 -20.03 -0.57
CA PRO A 132 -2.27 -21.06 -0.25
C PRO A 132 -3.22 -20.61 0.86
N ALA A 133 -4.50 -20.99 0.79
CA ALA A 133 -5.53 -20.50 1.69
C ALA A 133 -5.17 -20.67 3.18
N GLU A 134 -4.61 -21.83 3.54
CA GLU A 134 -4.17 -22.12 4.92
C GLU A 134 -3.08 -21.14 5.38
N GLN A 135 -2.08 -20.88 4.54
CA GLN A 135 -0.99 -19.95 4.84
C GLN A 135 -1.51 -18.51 4.98
N PHE A 136 -2.44 -18.11 4.11
CA PHE A 136 -3.06 -16.80 4.18
C PHE A 136 -3.86 -16.63 5.47
N VAL A 137 -4.70 -17.60 5.83
CA VAL A 137 -5.48 -17.61 7.08
C VAL A 137 -4.55 -17.57 8.29
N GLN A 138 -3.46 -18.35 8.28
CA GLN A 138 -2.46 -18.31 9.35
C GLN A 138 -1.84 -16.92 9.50
N ALA A 139 -1.45 -16.29 8.39
CA ALA A 139 -0.88 -14.93 8.40
C ALA A 139 -1.87 -13.88 8.96
N LEU A 140 -3.19 -14.06 8.71
CA LEU A 140 -4.23 -13.22 9.30
C LEU A 140 -4.37 -13.40 10.82
N ARG A 141 -4.21 -14.64 11.31
CA ARG A 141 -4.40 -14.99 12.73
C ARG A 141 -3.21 -14.65 13.61
N THR A 142 -2.00 -14.66 13.06
CA THR A 142 -0.79 -14.36 13.82
C THR A 142 -0.86 -12.96 14.40
N SER A 143 -0.95 -12.86 15.74
CA SER A 143 -0.83 -11.57 16.42
C SER A 143 0.58 -11.03 16.23
N ARG A 144 0.70 -9.74 16.09
CA ARG A 144 1.98 -9.04 16.06
C ARG A 144 2.31 -8.63 17.49
N GLU A 145 3.48 -8.98 17.95
CA GLU A 145 4.03 -8.53 19.24
C GLU A 145 4.50 -7.07 19.16
#